data_d1d0f4fbdc0bf3a53f4ef5e01870a372
#
_entry.id   d1d0f4fbdc0bf3a53f4ef5e01870a372
#
_cell.length_a   1.000
_cell.length_b   1.000
_cell.length_c   1.000
_cell.angle_alpha   90.00
_cell.angle_beta   90.00
_cell.angle_gamma   90.00
#
_symmetry.space_group_name_H-M   'P 1'
#
loop_
_entity.id
_entity.type
_entity.pdbx_description
1 polymer ?
#
loop_
_entity_poly.entity_id
_entity_poly.type
_entity_poly.pdbx_seq_one_letter_code
_entity_poly.pdbx_strand_id
1 'polypeptide(L)'
;MIKVTTIVDNHALPDMKAEHGYSLCIEAENSKILFDTGQGHAFRENIAILKIDLEQIDLLIMSHGHYDHTGNLQWFLKNNSHARVYSLQGFEEPRYRKRENGFMKEIGMTAINRQAFLELPAWRKCQPETEPTQPLYVLPRIGLTGEVPRISPYEPPEKYFFLDNEAEKPDPVKDDNSFWIETETGIILFCGCCHAGLINTISVIKNFLGDRFRLRGVIGGMHLADTTRARLDKTVEFLNQLEPEFIIPAHCTGSTLVQSLFKPEIRLFESAAGKIFEFSEQGNCEL
;
A
#
# COMPACT_ATOMS: atom_id res chain seq x y z
N MET A 1 -14.01 4.04 -15.17
CA MET A 1 -13.90 4.99 -14.02
C MET A 1 -13.32 4.23 -12.84
N ILE A 2 -12.42 4.86 -12.09
CA ILE A 2 -11.83 4.27 -10.88
C ILE A 2 -12.23 5.17 -9.71
N LYS A 3 -12.86 4.58 -8.68
CA LYS A 3 -13.24 5.28 -7.46
C LYS A 3 -12.42 4.74 -6.30
N VAL A 4 -11.76 5.62 -5.57
CA VAL A 4 -10.90 5.30 -4.43
C VAL A 4 -11.47 5.96 -3.18
N THR A 5 -11.85 5.15 -2.20
CA THR A 5 -12.34 5.62 -0.90
C THR A 5 -11.30 5.30 0.17
N THR A 6 -10.79 6.31 0.85
CA THR A 6 -9.88 6.12 1.99
C THR A 6 -10.68 5.69 3.22
N ILE A 7 -10.48 4.44 3.66
CA ILE A 7 -11.15 3.90 4.86
C ILE A 7 -10.38 4.27 6.11
N VAL A 8 -9.05 4.05 6.09
CA VAL A 8 -8.16 4.32 7.23
C VAL A 8 -6.96 5.14 6.77
N ASP A 9 -6.67 6.19 7.52
CA ASP A 9 -5.46 7.00 7.41
C ASP A 9 -5.15 7.63 8.78
N ASN A 10 -3.95 8.19 8.92
CA ASN A 10 -3.51 8.93 10.12
C ASN A 10 -4.32 10.21 10.36
N HIS A 11 -5.01 10.69 9.34
CA HIS A 11 -5.94 11.82 9.37
C HIS A 11 -7.34 11.38 8.95
N ALA A 12 -8.37 12.13 9.37
CA ALA A 12 -9.75 11.81 9.04
C ALA A 12 -10.58 13.07 8.81
N LEU A 13 -11.61 12.96 7.99
CA LEU A 13 -12.68 13.96 7.90
C LEU A 13 -13.48 14.01 9.22
N PRO A 14 -14.24 15.10 9.50
CA PRO A 14 -14.88 15.32 10.81
C PRO A 14 -15.73 14.15 11.34
N ASP A 15 -16.44 13.45 10.47
CA ASP A 15 -17.32 12.34 10.85
C ASP A 15 -16.63 10.95 10.84
N MET A 16 -15.36 10.93 10.52
CA MET A 16 -14.56 9.71 10.41
C MET A 16 -13.62 9.54 11.59
N LYS A 17 -13.07 8.33 11.72
CA LYS A 17 -12.05 8.00 12.72
C LYS A 17 -10.68 7.90 12.06
N ALA A 18 -9.71 8.59 12.62
CA ALA A 18 -8.30 8.41 12.29
C ALA A 18 -7.67 7.35 13.17
N GLU A 19 -6.75 6.59 12.63
CA GLU A 19 -5.81 5.76 13.39
C GLU A 19 -4.49 5.63 12.64
N HIS A 20 -3.43 5.26 13.35
CA HIS A 20 -2.20 4.88 12.67
C HIS A 20 -2.43 3.58 11.90
N GLY A 21 -2.42 3.66 10.59
CA GLY A 21 -2.72 2.54 9.70
C GLY A 21 -3.25 2.99 8.36
N TYR A 22 -3.45 2.04 7.47
CA TYR A 22 -3.91 2.34 6.11
C TYR A 22 -4.92 1.33 5.60
N SER A 23 -5.93 1.81 4.89
CA SER A 23 -6.84 0.98 4.11
C SER A 23 -7.60 1.80 3.08
N LEU A 24 -7.76 1.23 1.88
CA LEU A 24 -8.55 1.79 0.78
C LEU A 24 -9.61 0.80 0.31
N CYS A 25 -10.77 1.30 -0.10
CA CYS A 25 -11.71 0.60 -0.96
C CYS A 25 -11.62 1.17 -2.37
N ILE A 26 -11.33 0.34 -3.36
CA ILE A 26 -11.18 0.76 -4.75
C ILE A 26 -12.23 0.04 -5.60
N GLU A 27 -13.02 0.81 -6.33
CA GLU A 27 -13.96 0.32 -7.30
C GLU A 27 -13.39 0.62 -8.70
N ALA A 28 -13.05 -0.44 -9.44
CA ALA A 28 -12.45 -0.32 -10.77
C ALA A 28 -13.05 -1.37 -11.72
N GLU A 29 -13.52 -0.94 -12.87
CA GLU A 29 -14.21 -1.79 -13.83
C GLU A 29 -15.42 -2.49 -13.16
N ASN A 30 -15.37 -3.82 -13.06
CA ASN A 30 -16.41 -4.65 -12.43
C ASN A 30 -15.92 -5.29 -11.13
N SER A 31 -14.85 -4.76 -10.53
CA SER A 31 -14.24 -5.34 -9.33
C SER A 31 -14.16 -4.33 -8.21
N LYS A 32 -14.40 -4.82 -7.01
CA LYS A 32 -14.21 -4.07 -5.77
C LYS A 32 -13.04 -4.64 -5.00
N ILE A 33 -12.03 -3.81 -4.76
CA ILE A 33 -10.78 -4.18 -4.14
C ILE A 33 -10.70 -3.52 -2.76
N LEU A 34 -10.38 -4.30 -1.75
CA LEU A 34 -9.91 -3.79 -0.48
C LEU A 34 -8.38 -3.84 -0.48
N PHE A 35 -7.73 -2.75 -0.15
CA PHE A 35 -6.28 -2.67 0.01
C PHE A 35 -5.97 -2.41 1.46
N ASP A 36 -5.33 -3.36 2.14
CA ASP A 36 -5.06 -3.41 3.57
C ASP A 36 -6.32 -3.30 4.48
N THR A 37 -6.14 -3.48 5.79
CA THR A 37 -7.25 -3.55 6.74
C THR A 37 -7.06 -2.67 7.99
N GLY A 38 -6.17 -1.65 7.91
CA GLY A 38 -5.89 -0.76 9.03
C GLY A 38 -5.35 -1.47 10.27
N GLN A 39 -5.30 -0.75 11.37
CA GLN A 39 -4.78 -1.27 12.65
C GLN A 39 -5.89 -1.79 13.58
N GLY A 40 -7.01 -1.09 13.71
CA GLY A 40 -7.97 -1.38 14.78
C GLY A 40 -9.39 -0.84 14.56
N HIS A 41 -9.82 0.03 15.45
CA HIS A 41 -11.23 0.45 15.54
C HIS A 41 -11.70 1.31 14.35
N ALA A 42 -10.84 2.20 13.87
CA ALA A 42 -11.20 3.14 12.81
C ALA A 42 -11.68 2.40 11.55
N PHE A 43 -11.04 1.29 11.19
CA PHE A 43 -11.45 0.49 10.04
C PHE A 43 -12.93 0.09 10.13
N ARG A 44 -13.35 -0.49 11.25
CA ARG A 44 -14.72 -1.01 11.42
C ARG A 44 -15.76 0.10 11.51
N GLU A 45 -15.46 1.16 12.25
CA GLU A 45 -16.35 2.32 12.38
C GLU A 45 -16.53 3.03 11.04
N ASN A 46 -15.43 3.25 10.32
CA ASN A 46 -15.45 3.92 9.02
C ASN A 46 -16.16 3.09 7.94
N ILE A 47 -15.98 1.76 7.92
CA ILE A 47 -16.74 0.84 7.04
C ILE A 47 -18.24 1.04 7.25
N ALA A 48 -18.70 1.11 8.51
CA ALA A 48 -20.11 1.30 8.83
C ALA A 48 -20.63 2.69 8.39
N ILE A 49 -19.85 3.76 8.65
CA ILE A 49 -20.20 5.14 8.25
C ILE A 49 -20.24 5.27 6.72
N LEU A 50 -19.25 4.73 6.02
CA LEU A 50 -19.14 4.75 4.55
C LEU A 50 -20.11 3.78 3.88
N LYS A 51 -20.79 2.92 4.66
CA LYS A 51 -21.72 1.89 4.16
C LYS A 51 -21.08 0.96 3.15
N ILE A 52 -19.81 0.62 3.36
CA ILE A 52 -19.09 -0.34 2.51
C ILE A 52 -19.56 -1.75 2.87
N ASP A 53 -20.17 -2.42 1.92
CA ASP A 53 -20.55 -3.83 2.06
C ASP A 53 -19.31 -4.70 1.78
N LEU A 54 -18.81 -5.33 2.84
CA LEU A 54 -17.60 -6.16 2.74
C LEU A 54 -17.83 -7.43 1.91
N GLU A 55 -19.05 -7.98 1.88
CA GLU A 55 -19.35 -9.16 1.06
C GLU A 55 -19.26 -8.86 -0.45
N GLN A 56 -19.27 -7.58 -0.85
CA GLN A 56 -19.06 -7.19 -2.26
C GLN A 56 -17.58 -7.02 -2.64
N ILE A 57 -16.65 -7.20 -1.72
CA ILE A 57 -15.22 -7.14 -2.04
C ILE A 57 -14.79 -8.44 -2.75
N ASP A 58 -14.29 -8.32 -3.96
CA ASP A 58 -13.81 -9.45 -4.77
C ASP A 58 -12.37 -9.84 -4.46
N LEU A 59 -11.54 -8.82 -4.17
CA LEU A 59 -10.12 -8.97 -3.89
C LEU A 59 -9.73 -8.23 -2.63
N LEU A 60 -8.97 -8.88 -1.75
CA LEU A 60 -8.18 -8.24 -0.71
C LEU A 60 -6.71 -8.29 -1.13
N ILE A 61 -6.10 -7.14 -1.36
CA ILE A 61 -4.67 -7.02 -1.61
C ILE A 61 -4.01 -6.55 -0.32
N MET A 62 -3.07 -7.33 0.20
CA MET A 62 -2.28 -6.98 1.38
C MET A 62 -0.93 -6.45 0.92
N SER A 63 -0.57 -5.26 1.42
CA SER A 63 0.70 -4.64 1.08
C SER A 63 1.88 -5.34 1.75
N HIS A 64 1.80 -5.57 3.06
CA HIS A 64 2.82 -6.24 3.86
C HIS A 64 2.28 -6.63 5.24
N GLY A 65 3.05 -7.40 6.01
CA GLY A 65 2.62 -8.04 7.25
C GLY A 65 2.67 -7.18 8.53
N HIS A 66 2.82 -5.85 8.46
CA HIS A 66 2.78 -5.02 9.66
C HIS A 66 1.36 -4.89 10.23
N TYR A 67 1.30 -4.72 11.58
CA TYR A 67 0.05 -4.73 12.34
C TYR A 67 -0.95 -3.64 11.94
N ASP A 68 -0.45 -2.50 11.49
CA ASP A 68 -1.22 -1.32 11.09
C ASP A 68 -1.81 -1.42 9.67
N HIS A 69 -1.51 -2.51 8.98
CA HIS A 69 -2.11 -2.90 7.69
C HIS A 69 -2.95 -4.16 7.80
N THR A 70 -2.68 -5.02 8.80
CA THR A 70 -3.30 -6.33 8.94
C THR A 70 -4.31 -6.44 10.09
N GLY A 71 -4.56 -5.34 10.82
CA GLY A 71 -5.26 -5.35 12.11
C GLY A 71 -6.68 -5.89 12.10
N ASN A 72 -7.40 -5.78 10.99
CA ASN A 72 -8.76 -6.30 10.86
C ASN A 72 -8.89 -7.46 9.87
N LEU A 73 -7.79 -8.14 9.52
CA LEU A 73 -7.82 -9.25 8.56
C LEU A 73 -8.81 -10.34 8.96
N GLN A 74 -8.76 -10.84 10.21
CA GLN A 74 -9.70 -11.86 10.69
C GLN A 74 -11.15 -11.35 10.61
N TRP A 75 -11.37 -10.10 11.01
CA TRP A 75 -12.72 -9.53 10.97
C TRP A 75 -13.25 -9.43 9.54
N PHE A 76 -12.41 -8.99 8.59
CA PHE A 76 -12.75 -9.01 7.17
C PHE A 76 -13.10 -10.41 6.69
N LEU A 77 -12.25 -11.41 6.96
CA LEU A 77 -12.44 -12.79 6.53
C LEU A 77 -13.73 -13.44 7.08
N LYS A 78 -14.20 -12.99 8.25
CA LYS A 78 -15.49 -13.41 8.83
C LYS A 78 -16.70 -12.75 8.18
N ASN A 79 -16.53 -11.58 7.58
CA ASN A 79 -17.58 -10.78 6.93
C ASN A 79 -17.49 -10.78 5.41
N ASN A 80 -16.63 -11.63 4.86
CA ASN A 80 -16.52 -11.88 3.42
C ASN A 80 -16.16 -13.34 3.19
N SER A 81 -17.00 -14.04 2.44
CA SER A 81 -16.87 -15.49 2.24
C SER A 81 -16.09 -15.87 0.99
N HIS A 82 -15.85 -14.95 0.05
CA HIS A 82 -15.38 -15.30 -1.30
C HIS A 82 -14.17 -14.53 -1.82
N ALA A 83 -13.84 -13.36 -1.25
CA ALA A 83 -12.71 -12.57 -1.74
C ALA A 83 -11.41 -13.38 -1.78
N ARG A 84 -10.68 -13.24 -2.86
CA ARG A 84 -9.31 -13.76 -2.96
C ARG A 84 -8.35 -12.82 -2.24
N VAL A 85 -7.45 -13.37 -1.43
CA VAL A 85 -6.48 -12.62 -0.62
C VAL A 85 -5.10 -12.73 -1.26
N TYR A 86 -4.60 -11.64 -1.78
CA TYR A 86 -3.26 -11.54 -2.37
C TYR A 86 -2.29 -10.98 -1.34
N SER A 87 -1.20 -11.70 -1.12
CA SER A 87 -0.04 -11.28 -0.32
C SER A 87 1.22 -11.92 -0.87
N LEU A 88 2.39 -11.46 -0.47
CA LEU A 88 3.64 -12.14 -0.81
C LEU A 88 4.02 -13.16 0.26
N GLN A 89 4.99 -14.02 -0.06
CA GLN A 89 5.55 -14.98 0.89
C GLN A 89 6.23 -14.25 2.05
N GLY A 90 6.13 -14.80 3.26
CA GLY A 90 6.64 -14.18 4.48
C GLY A 90 5.72 -13.09 5.07
N PHE A 91 4.55 -12.86 4.46
CA PHE A 91 3.54 -11.92 4.96
C PHE A 91 3.12 -12.22 6.42
N GLU A 92 3.05 -13.48 6.78
CA GLU A 92 2.63 -13.95 8.10
C GLU A 92 3.78 -14.07 9.11
N GLU A 93 5.03 -13.79 8.75
CA GLU A 93 6.16 -13.93 9.66
C GLU A 93 6.12 -12.93 10.82
N PRO A 94 6.66 -13.29 12.00
CA PRO A 94 6.85 -12.35 13.10
C PRO A 94 7.77 -11.21 12.69
N ARG A 95 7.46 -9.99 13.15
CA ARG A 95 8.26 -8.82 12.84
C ARG A 95 8.46 -7.96 14.05
N TYR A 96 9.65 -7.39 14.19
CA TYR A 96 10.05 -6.58 15.33
C TYR A 96 10.75 -5.30 14.88
N ARG A 97 10.52 -4.22 15.64
CA ARG A 97 11.25 -2.96 15.48
C ARG A 97 12.09 -2.71 16.70
N LYS A 98 13.40 -2.58 16.51
CA LYS A 98 14.33 -2.12 17.54
C LYS A 98 14.22 -0.62 17.72
N ARG A 99 13.86 -0.19 18.91
CA ARG A 99 13.79 1.23 19.29
C ARG A 99 15.17 1.74 19.73
N GLU A 100 15.35 3.06 19.78
CA GLU A 100 16.61 3.70 20.19
C GLU A 100 17.08 3.27 21.57
N ASN A 101 16.16 3.00 22.50
CA ASN A 101 16.46 2.50 23.84
C ASN A 101 16.77 0.99 23.88
N GLY A 102 16.89 0.33 22.71
CA GLY A 102 17.15 -1.10 22.60
C GLY A 102 15.92 -2.01 22.76
N PHE A 103 14.76 -1.46 23.13
CA PHE A 103 13.53 -2.25 23.28
C PHE A 103 13.06 -2.78 21.92
N MET A 104 12.72 -4.08 21.89
CA MET A 104 12.13 -4.71 20.70
C MET A 104 10.62 -4.63 20.81
N LYS A 105 9.98 -3.92 19.86
CA LYS A 105 8.52 -3.86 19.72
C LYS A 105 8.09 -4.81 18.65
N GLU A 106 7.19 -5.74 18.95
CA GLU A 106 6.50 -6.53 17.93
C GLU A 106 5.66 -5.61 17.05
N ILE A 107 5.81 -5.72 15.74
CA ILE A 107 5.14 -4.91 14.73
C ILE A 107 4.52 -5.77 13.62
N GLY A 108 4.61 -7.08 13.74
CA GLY A 108 3.98 -8.02 12.82
C GLY A 108 2.48 -8.15 13.03
N MET A 109 1.88 -8.98 12.22
CA MET A 109 0.48 -9.36 12.31
C MET A 109 0.17 -9.99 13.69
N THR A 110 -0.98 -9.64 14.27
CA THR A 110 -1.41 -10.24 15.54
C THR A 110 -1.62 -11.75 15.39
N ALA A 111 -1.44 -12.51 16.47
CA ALA A 111 -1.61 -13.96 16.46
C ALA A 111 -2.97 -14.41 15.90
N ILE A 112 -4.05 -13.68 16.22
CA ILE A 112 -5.40 -13.99 15.75
C ILE A 112 -5.58 -13.75 14.25
N ASN A 113 -4.99 -12.70 13.70
CA ASN A 113 -5.03 -12.42 12.27
C ASN A 113 -4.16 -13.41 11.50
N ARG A 114 -2.98 -13.73 12.06
CA ARG A 114 -2.06 -14.73 11.51
C ARG A 114 -2.73 -16.10 11.41
N GLN A 115 -3.38 -16.55 12.48
CA GLN A 115 -4.10 -17.82 12.46
C GLN A 115 -5.20 -17.81 11.39
N ALA A 116 -6.02 -16.76 11.33
CA ALA A 116 -7.07 -16.64 10.33
C ALA A 116 -6.53 -16.67 8.89
N PHE A 117 -5.36 -16.08 8.64
CA PHE A 117 -4.68 -16.13 7.34
C PHE A 117 -4.16 -17.53 7.03
N LEU A 118 -3.54 -18.20 7.99
CA LEU A 118 -3.00 -19.56 7.80
C LEU A 118 -4.11 -20.59 7.53
N GLU A 119 -5.27 -20.42 8.16
CA GLU A 119 -6.46 -21.27 7.98
C GLU A 119 -7.27 -20.96 6.72
N LEU A 120 -6.90 -19.89 5.99
CA LEU A 120 -7.61 -19.50 4.78
C LEU A 120 -7.56 -20.62 3.73
N PRO A 121 -8.71 -21.00 3.13
CA PRO A 121 -8.73 -22.02 2.08
C PRO A 121 -7.80 -21.68 0.91
N ALA A 122 -7.12 -22.68 0.38
CA ALA A 122 -6.13 -22.50 -0.68
C ALA A 122 -6.65 -21.73 -1.91
N TRP A 123 -7.93 -21.90 -2.27
CA TRP A 123 -8.53 -21.20 -3.39
C TRP A 123 -8.73 -19.69 -3.15
N ARG A 124 -8.72 -19.24 -1.88
CA ARG A 124 -8.76 -17.82 -1.50
C ARG A 124 -7.37 -17.22 -1.30
N LYS A 125 -6.40 -18.03 -0.88
CA LYS A 125 -5.03 -17.59 -0.59
C LYS A 125 -4.22 -17.54 -1.89
N CYS A 126 -3.86 -16.34 -2.30
CA CYS A 126 -3.09 -16.10 -3.51
C CYS A 126 -1.72 -15.53 -3.12
N GLN A 127 -0.77 -16.43 -2.87
CA GLN A 127 0.65 -16.11 -2.68
C GLN A 127 1.40 -16.64 -3.89
N PRO A 128 1.81 -15.77 -4.83
CA PRO A 128 2.59 -16.22 -5.99
C PRO A 128 3.86 -16.95 -5.55
N GLU A 129 4.05 -18.17 -6.04
CA GLU A 129 5.25 -18.99 -5.77
C GLU A 129 6.46 -18.56 -6.62
N THR A 130 6.40 -17.44 -7.29
CA THR A 130 7.42 -17.04 -8.26
C THR A 130 8.75 -16.70 -7.59
N GLU A 131 9.75 -17.52 -7.87
CA GLU A 131 11.16 -17.11 -7.84
C GLU A 131 11.40 -15.98 -8.84
N PRO A 132 12.25 -15.07 -8.50
CA PRO A 132 11.93 -13.95 -7.63
C PRO A 132 11.14 -12.91 -8.38
N THR A 133 10.03 -12.45 -7.80
CA THR A 133 9.79 -11.02 -7.94
C THR A 133 9.56 -10.48 -9.34
N GLN A 134 8.70 -11.13 -10.13
CA GLN A 134 8.22 -10.48 -11.33
C GLN A 134 6.80 -9.93 -11.08
N PRO A 135 6.54 -8.70 -11.53
CA PRO A 135 5.18 -8.18 -11.55
C PRO A 135 4.25 -9.13 -12.29
N LEU A 136 3.02 -9.25 -11.80
CA LEU A 136 2.00 -10.13 -12.41
C LEU A 136 0.66 -9.43 -12.46
N TYR A 137 -0.16 -9.79 -13.43
CA TYR A 137 -1.55 -9.35 -13.47
C TYR A 137 -2.43 -10.30 -12.64
N VAL A 138 -3.23 -9.73 -11.74
CA VAL A 138 -4.24 -10.45 -10.93
C VAL A 138 -5.64 -10.36 -11.52
N LEU A 139 -5.89 -9.30 -12.27
CA LEU A 139 -7.04 -9.08 -13.15
C LEU A 139 -6.58 -8.36 -14.42
N PRO A 140 -7.38 -8.32 -15.46
CA PRO A 140 -7.11 -7.45 -16.60
C PRO A 140 -6.80 -6.03 -16.10
N ARG A 141 -5.69 -5.42 -16.54
CA ARG A 141 -5.26 -4.06 -16.18
C ARG A 141 -4.88 -3.83 -14.70
N ILE A 142 -4.95 -4.83 -13.81
CA ILE A 142 -4.56 -4.72 -12.41
C ILE A 142 -3.38 -5.62 -12.13
N GLY A 143 -2.22 -5.03 -11.85
CA GLY A 143 -0.98 -5.76 -11.62
C GLY A 143 -0.44 -5.55 -10.21
N LEU A 144 0.28 -6.55 -9.71
CA LEU A 144 1.05 -6.52 -8.46
C LEU A 144 2.55 -6.46 -8.76
N THR A 145 3.30 -5.71 -7.96
CA THR A 145 4.76 -5.60 -8.13
C THR A 145 5.51 -6.89 -7.83
N GLY A 146 4.96 -7.74 -6.96
CA GLY A 146 5.75 -8.77 -6.33
C GLY A 146 6.80 -8.18 -5.38
N GLU A 147 7.78 -8.99 -4.94
CA GLU A 147 8.91 -8.50 -4.14
C GLU A 147 9.72 -7.47 -4.95
N VAL A 148 9.93 -6.30 -4.40
CA VAL A 148 10.61 -5.20 -5.07
C VAL A 148 12.12 -5.22 -4.78
N PRO A 149 13.00 -5.47 -5.78
CA PRO A 149 14.45 -5.44 -5.59
C PRO A 149 14.93 -4.03 -5.19
N ARG A 150 15.81 -3.96 -4.19
CA ARG A 150 16.38 -2.70 -3.72
C ARG A 150 17.65 -2.37 -4.49
N ILE A 151 17.50 -1.73 -5.64
CA ILE A 151 18.61 -1.37 -6.54
C ILE A 151 19.02 0.12 -6.41
N SER A 152 18.11 0.97 -5.93
CA SER A 152 18.41 2.38 -5.70
C SER A 152 19.32 2.54 -4.47
N PRO A 153 20.47 3.23 -4.60
CA PRO A 153 21.36 3.49 -3.47
C PRO A 153 20.74 4.46 -2.43
N TYR A 154 19.66 5.12 -2.78
CA TYR A 154 18.93 6.06 -1.91
C TYR A 154 17.82 5.38 -1.09
N GLU A 155 17.49 4.13 -1.40
CA GLU A 155 16.40 3.38 -0.76
C GLU A 155 16.91 2.03 -0.21
N PRO A 156 17.91 2.05 0.69
CA PRO A 156 18.39 0.83 1.35
C PRO A 156 17.34 0.30 2.34
N PRO A 157 17.41 -1.00 2.71
CA PRO A 157 16.57 -1.56 3.77
C PRO A 157 16.77 -0.79 5.10
N GLU A 158 15.70 -0.68 5.86
CA GLU A 158 15.73 -0.13 7.21
C GLU A 158 16.53 -1.05 8.14
N LYS A 159 17.40 -0.44 8.96
CA LYS A 159 18.33 -1.17 9.86
C LYS A 159 17.72 -1.57 11.20
N TYR A 160 16.49 -1.14 11.47
CA TYR A 160 15.80 -1.33 12.76
C TYR A 160 14.67 -2.35 12.72
N PHE A 161 14.45 -3.02 11.57
CA PHE A 161 13.48 -4.11 11.44
C PHE A 161 14.15 -5.48 11.48
N PHE A 162 13.51 -6.43 12.18
CA PHE A 162 14.02 -7.78 12.42
C PHE A 162 12.88 -8.80 12.38
N LEU A 163 13.23 -10.04 12.00
CA LEU A 163 12.31 -11.19 12.02
C LEU A 163 12.32 -11.92 13.37
N ASP A 164 13.19 -11.53 14.30
CA ASP A 164 13.30 -12.11 15.65
C ASP A 164 13.42 -11.03 16.72
N ASN A 165 13.12 -11.40 17.95
CA ASN A 165 13.16 -10.51 19.11
C ASN A 165 14.58 -10.26 19.64
N GLU A 166 15.56 -11.01 19.18
CA GLU A 166 16.98 -10.93 19.54
C GLU A 166 17.72 -9.89 18.68
N ALA A 167 17.10 -9.41 17.61
CA ALA A 167 17.69 -8.53 16.60
C ALA A 167 18.90 -9.15 15.87
N GLU A 168 18.82 -10.45 15.62
CA GLU A 168 19.87 -11.21 14.91
C GLU A 168 19.55 -11.37 13.40
N LYS A 169 18.25 -11.41 13.04
CA LYS A 169 17.80 -11.61 11.66
C LYS A 169 17.18 -10.31 11.13
N PRO A 170 17.92 -9.50 10.36
CA PRO A 170 17.37 -8.30 9.75
C PRO A 170 16.15 -8.61 8.86
N ASP A 171 15.12 -7.77 8.95
CA ASP A 171 13.96 -7.84 8.08
C ASP A 171 14.03 -6.74 7.02
N PRO A 172 14.28 -7.07 5.76
CA PRO A 172 14.21 -6.11 4.66
C PRO A 172 12.78 -5.84 4.18
N VAL A 173 11.77 -6.40 4.83
CA VAL A 173 10.35 -6.33 4.44
C VAL A 173 10.16 -6.80 2.98
N LYS A 174 10.53 -8.05 2.71
CA LYS A 174 10.47 -8.63 1.35
C LYS A 174 9.06 -8.79 0.82
N ASP A 175 8.08 -8.88 1.69
CA ASP A 175 6.67 -8.97 1.36
C ASP A 175 6.04 -7.61 1.04
N ASP A 176 6.82 -6.50 1.05
CA ASP A 176 6.35 -5.18 0.63
C ASP A 176 5.91 -5.21 -0.83
N ASN A 177 4.61 -5.05 -1.03
CA ASN A 177 3.93 -5.20 -2.30
C ASN A 177 3.08 -3.97 -2.60
N SER A 178 3.15 -3.51 -3.81
CA SER A 178 2.31 -2.45 -4.34
C SER A 178 1.51 -2.99 -5.52
N PHE A 179 0.43 -2.32 -5.87
CA PHE A 179 -0.32 -2.69 -7.07
C PHE A 179 -0.59 -1.46 -7.95
N TRP A 180 -0.89 -1.69 -9.21
CA TRP A 180 -1.28 -0.63 -10.13
C TRP A 180 -2.53 -0.99 -10.91
N ILE A 181 -3.22 0.05 -11.36
CA ILE A 181 -4.33 -0.06 -12.31
C ILE A 181 -3.93 0.69 -13.58
N GLU A 182 -4.01 0.02 -14.73
CA GLU A 182 -3.78 0.65 -16.04
C GLU A 182 -5.01 1.44 -16.47
N THR A 183 -4.80 2.67 -16.90
CA THR A 183 -5.81 3.54 -17.53
C THR A 183 -5.39 3.86 -18.97
N GLU A 184 -6.22 4.56 -19.73
CA GLU A 184 -5.86 4.99 -21.09
C GLU A 184 -4.70 6.00 -21.10
N THR A 185 -4.51 6.75 -20.00
CA THR A 185 -3.47 7.79 -19.89
C THR A 185 -2.25 7.37 -19.08
N GLY A 186 -2.21 6.13 -18.59
CA GLY A 186 -1.08 5.59 -17.80
C GLY A 186 -1.55 4.78 -16.60
N ILE A 187 -0.64 4.45 -15.71
CA ILE A 187 -0.93 3.67 -14.51
C ILE A 187 -1.18 4.56 -13.29
N ILE A 188 -2.11 4.17 -12.45
CA ILE A 188 -2.24 4.68 -11.08
C ILE A 188 -1.61 3.63 -10.16
N LEU A 189 -0.55 4.02 -9.45
CA LEU A 189 0.16 3.18 -8.48
C LEU A 189 -0.44 3.35 -7.09
N PHE A 190 -0.70 2.23 -6.42
CA PHE A 190 -1.17 2.16 -5.04
C PHE A 190 -0.12 1.53 -4.15
N CYS A 191 0.32 2.24 -3.11
CA CYS A 191 1.33 1.81 -2.15
C CYS A 191 0.73 1.69 -0.75
N GLY A 192 1.10 0.64 0.01
CA GLY A 192 0.80 0.54 1.45
C GLY A 192 1.74 1.42 2.27
N CYS A 193 2.96 0.94 2.51
CA CYS A 193 4.05 1.71 3.08
C CYS A 193 5.20 1.97 2.10
N CYS A 194 5.35 1.14 1.09
CA CYS A 194 6.44 1.24 0.12
C CYS A 194 7.83 1.16 0.81
N HIS A 195 8.01 0.16 1.68
CA HIS A 195 9.29 -0.07 2.38
C HIS A 195 10.45 -0.32 1.42
N ALA A 196 10.17 -0.91 0.26
CA ALA A 196 11.16 -1.09 -0.80
C ALA A 196 11.67 0.24 -1.38
N GLY A 197 10.90 1.32 -1.21
CA GLY A 197 11.17 2.63 -1.76
C GLY A 197 10.46 2.87 -3.09
N LEU A 198 10.00 4.10 -3.29
CA LEU A 198 9.17 4.46 -4.44
C LEU A 198 9.93 4.40 -5.76
N ILE A 199 11.22 4.77 -5.77
CA ILE A 199 12.09 4.67 -6.97
C ILE A 199 12.24 3.22 -7.40
N ASN A 200 12.52 2.31 -6.43
CA ASN A 200 12.63 0.88 -6.70
C ASN A 200 11.30 0.32 -7.21
N THR A 201 10.19 0.62 -6.54
CA THR A 201 8.86 0.15 -6.89
C THR A 201 8.44 0.57 -8.29
N ILE A 202 8.57 1.85 -8.62
CA ILE A 202 8.24 2.36 -9.97
C ILE A 202 9.18 1.77 -11.02
N SER A 203 10.48 1.59 -10.71
CA SER A 203 11.46 1.02 -11.65
C SER A 203 11.10 -0.42 -12.04
N VAL A 204 10.62 -1.23 -11.11
CA VAL A 204 10.15 -2.60 -11.39
C VAL A 204 8.97 -2.58 -12.35
N ILE A 205 7.96 -1.75 -12.10
CA ILE A 205 6.80 -1.63 -12.97
C ILE A 205 7.19 -1.10 -14.35
N LYS A 206 8.06 -0.09 -14.39
CA LYS A 206 8.58 0.47 -15.65
C LYS A 206 9.30 -0.58 -16.51
N ASN A 207 10.12 -1.41 -15.87
CA ASN A 207 10.81 -2.49 -16.56
C ASN A 207 9.85 -3.55 -17.09
N PHE A 208 8.80 -3.87 -16.32
CA PHE A 208 7.79 -4.85 -16.70
C PHE A 208 6.90 -4.36 -17.86
N LEU A 209 6.45 -3.12 -17.80
CA LEU A 209 5.56 -2.53 -18.82
C LEU A 209 6.31 -2.06 -20.09
N GLY A 210 7.62 -1.80 -19.98
CA GLY A 210 8.43 -1.28 -21.09
C GLY A 210 7.88 0.02 -21.67
N ASP A 211 7.73 0.08 -22.98
CA ASP A 211 7.24 1.27 -23.69
C ASP A 211 5.78 1.67 -23.35
N ARG A 212 5.02 0.76 -22.74
CA ARG A 212 3.65 1.05 -22.27
C ARG A 212 3.65 1.83 -20.96
N PHE A 213 4.79 1.94 -20.28
CA PHE A 213 4.87 2.61 -18.98
C PHE A 213 4.67 4.12 -19.12
N ARG A 214 3.66 4.62 -18.41
CA ARG A 214 3.46 6.02 -18.10
C ARG A 214 2.87 6.11 -16.69
N LEU A 215 3.50 6.87 -15.82
CA LEU A 215 2.98 7.10 -14.48
C LEU A 215 1.94 8.20 -14.53
N ARG A 216 0.68 7.88 -14.27
CA ARG A 216 -0.40 8.83 -14.17
C ARG A 216 -0.51 9.41 -12.76
N GLY A 217 -0.38 8.56 -11.74
CA GLY A 217 -0.46 9.02 -10.37
C GLY A 217 0.05 8.02 -9.37
N VAL A 218 0.27 8.48 -8.12
CA VAL A 218 0.67 7.66 -6.98
C VAL A 218 -0.24 7.95 -5.81
N ILE A 219 -0.76 6.90 -5.18
CA ILE A 219 -1.65 6.98 -4.01
C ILE A 219 -1.10 6.09 -2.90
N GLY A 220 -0.94 6.62 -1.68
CA GLY A 220 -0.62 5.82 -0.50
C GLY A 220 0.62 6.24 0.27
N GLY A 221 1.09 5.32 1.11
CA GLY A 221 2.28 5.49 1.93
C GLY A 221 3.56 5.34 1.11
N MET A 222 4.53 6.23 1.33
CA MET A 222 5.81 6.26 0.62
C MET A 222 7.01 6.18 1.58
N HIS A 223 6.74 5.94 2.86
CA HIS A 223 7.71 5.80 3.95
C HIS A 223 8.74 6.95 3.99
N LEU A 224 8.24 8.20 3.93
CA LEU A 224 9.08 9.39 3.86
C LEU A 224 9.07 10.25 5.13
N ALA A 225 8.23 9.95 6.14
CA ALA A 225 8.10 10.77 7.34
C ALA A 225 9.42 10.95 8.10
N ASP A 226 10.18 9.86 8.29
CA ASP A 226 11.45 9.84 9.04
C ASP A 226 12.64 9.57 8.12
N THR A 227 12.53 9.92 6.83
CA THR A 227 13.57 9.61 5.85
C THR A 227 14.72 10.61 5.86
N THR A 228 15.86 10.23 5.29
CA THR A 228 16.98 11.14 5.08
C THR A 228 16.64 12.19 4.02
N ARG A 229 17.24 13.39 4.14
CA ARG A 229 17.08 14.45 3.15
C ARG A 229 17.47 13.96 1.74
N ALA A 230 18.52 13.17 1.64
CA ALA A 230 18.99 12.65 0.36
C ALA A 230 17.94 11.73 -0.32
N ARG A 231 17.27 10.84 0.45
CA ARG A 231 16.19 9.99 -0.06
C ARG A 231 15.00 10.84 -0.51
N LEU A 232 14.58 11.82 0.31
CA LEU A 232 13.48 12.71 -0.03
C LEU A 232 13.75 13.47 -1.33
N ASP A 233 14.93 14.13 -1.44
CA ASP A 233 15.29 14.91 -2.61
C ASP A 233 15.33 14.06 -3.88
N LYS A 234 15.86 12.83 -3.80
CA LYS A 234 15.93 11.91 -4.95
C LYS A 234 14.56 11.36 -5.33
N THR A 235 13.69 11.09 -4.38
CA THR A 235 12.29 10.69 -4.66
C THR A 235 11.54 11.81 -5.37
N VAL A 236 11.67 13.05 -4.90
CA VAL A 236 11.05 14.22 -5.53
C VAL A 236 11.61 14.48 -6.94
N GLU A 237 12.94 14.42 -7.10
CA GLU A 237 13.59 14.55 -8.41
C GLU A 237 13.06 13.51 -9.39
N PHE A 238 12.98 12.26 -8.97
CA PHE A 238 12.47 11.15 -9.78
C PHE A 238 11.01 11.33 -10.20
N LEU A 239 10.14 11.73 -9.26
CA LEU A 239 8.74 12.02 -9.56
C LEU A 239 8.60 13.23 -10.51
N ASN A 240 9.39 14.29 -10.32
CA ASN A 240 9.41 15.43 -11.23
C ASN A 240 9.91 15.07 -12.66
N GLN A 241 10.74 14.03 -12.81
CA GLN A 241 11.15 13.53 -14.13
C GLN A 241 10.05 12.70 -14.81
N LEU A 242 9.25 11.98 -14.03
CA LEU A 242 8.14 11.16 -14.53
C LEU A 242 6.87 11.95 -14.81
N GLU A 243 6.73 13.15 -14.23
CA GLU A 243 5.63 14.08 -14.42
C GLU A 243 4.23 13.42 -14.25
N PRO A 244 3.94 12.74 -13.11
CA PRO A 244 2.59 12.23 -12.89
C PRO A 244 1.59 13.38 -12.82
N GLU A 245 0.33 13.12 -13.19
CA GLU A 245 -0.75 14.12 -13.10
C GLU A 245 -1.03 14.48 -11.63
N PHE A 246 -0.90 13.50 -10.71
CA PHE A 246 -1.18 13.70 -9.30
C PHE A 246 -0.37 12.78 -8.37
N ILE A 247 -0.27 13.23 -7.11
CA ILE A 247 0.26 12.44 -5.99
C ILE A 247 -0.69 12.62 -4.80
N ILE A 248 -1.06 11.52 -4.16
CA ILE A 248 -1.90 11.49 -2.95
C ILE A 248 -1.11 10.78 -1.85
N PRO A 249 -0.21 11.50 -1.14
CA PRO A 249 0.56 10.93 -0.04
C PRO A 249 -0.36 10.63 1.14
N ALA A 250 -0.15 9.49 1.79
CA ALA A 250 -0.95 9.02 2.91
C ALA A 250 -0.05 8.41 4.01
N HIS A 251 -0.63 8.15 5.16
CA HIS A 251 -0.11 7.29 6.22
C HIS A 251 1.36 7.59 6.59
N CYS A 252 2.30 6.67 6.29
CA CYS A 252 3.71 6.77 6.63
C CYS A 252 4.51 7.78 5.78
N THR A 253 3.89 8.46 4.82
CA THR A 253 4.53 9.57 4.10
C THR A 253 4.66 10.80 4.99
N GLY A 254 3.74 10.98 5.94
CA GLY A 254 3.68 12.17 6.78
C GLY A 254 3.47 13.45 5.95
N SER A 255 3.86 14.60 6.53
CA SER A 255 3.76 15.93 5.91
C SER A 255 5.01 16.35 5.12
N THR A 256 5.86 15.40 4.74
CA THR A 256 7.16 15.70 4.08
C THR A 256 7.01 16.17 2.65
N LEU A 257 5.98 15.72 1.95
CA LEU A 257 5.69 16.16 0.60
C LEU A 257 4.78 17.38 0.61
N VAL A 258 5.25 18.47 0.04
CA VAL A 258 4.51 19.72 -0.13
C VAL A 258 4.53 20.15 -1.59
N GLN A 259 3.49 20.87 -2.03
CA GLN A 259 3.32 21.26 -3.44
C GLN A 259 4.53 21.98 -4.02
N SER A 260 5.24 22.77 -3.22
CA SER A 260 6.40 23.55 -3.68
C SER A 260 7.62 22.69 -4.08
N LEU A 261 7.63 21.39 -3.76
CA LEU A 261 8.67 20.46 -4.18
C LEU A 261 8.47 19.95 -5.62
N PHE A 262 7.27 20.12 -6.15
CA PHE A 262 6.87 19.54 -7.44
C PHE A 262 6.68 20.61 -8.51
N LYS A 263 6.77 20.19 -9.77
CA LYS A 263 6.38 21.00 -10.91
C LYS A 263 4.91 21.40 -10.80
N PRO A 264 4.50 22.58 -11.30
CA PRO A 264 3.12 23.06 -11.19
C PRO A 264 2.08 22.11 -11.80
N GLU A 265 2.46 21.31 -12.77
CA GLU A 265 1.61 20.35 -13.47
C GLU A 265 1.28 19.12 -12.60
N ILE A 266 2.10 18.83 -11.59
CA ILE A 266 1.90 17.71 -10.65
C ILE A 266 1.05 18.19 -9.48
N ARG A 267 -0.18 17.72 -9.40
CA ARG A 267 -1.10 18.10 -8.33
C ARG A 267 -0.89 17.22 -7.10
N LEU A 268 -0.72 17.86 -5.95
CA LEU A 268 -0.63 17.16 -4.66
C LEU A 268 -1.98 17.27 -3.93
N PHE A 269 -2.57 16.13 -3.56
CA PHE A 269 -3.82 16.09 -2.81
C PHE A 269 -3.61 15.48 -1.44
N GLU A 270 -4.28 16.01 -0.43
CA GLU A 270 -4.24 15.44 0.92
C GLU A 270 -5.12 14.21 1.03
N SER A 271 -4.61 13.15 1.67
CA SER A 271 -5.36 11.97 2.06
C SER A 271 -5.93 12.11 3.48
N ALA A 272 -7.09 11.54 3.71
CA ALA A 272 -7.70 11.40 5.03
C ALA A 272 -8.80 10.33 4.97
N ALA A 273 -9.06 9.62 6.06
CA ALA A 273 -10.20 8.71 6.13
C ALA A 273 -11.52 9.43 5.79
N GLY A 274 -12.31 8.84 4.93
CA GLY A 274 -13.54 9.42 4.39
C GLY A 274 -13.40 10.15 3.07
N LYS A 275 -12.18 10.48 2.61
CA LYS A 275 -11.99 11.07 1.29
C LYS A 275 -12.28 10.07 0.18
N ILE A 276 -12.89 10.57 -0.88
CA ILE A 276 -13.21 9.83 -2.10
C ILE A 276 -12.57 10.56 -3.27
N PHE A 277 -11.87 9.82 -4.12
CA PHE A 277 -11.25 10.32 -5.34
C PHE A 277 -11.81 9.53 -6.53
N GLU A 278 -12.19 10.23 -7.59
CA GLU A 278 -12.70 9.61 -8.80
C GLU A 278 -11.80 9.96 -9.99
N PHE A 279 -11.39 8.93 -10.73
CA PHE A 279 -10.49 9.06 -11.87
C PHE A 279 -11.19 8.51 -13.12
N SER A 280 -11.37 9.38 -14.12
CA SER A 280 -11.84 8.90 -15.42
C SER A 280 -10.75 8.12 -16.14
N GLU A 281 -11.13 7.28 -17.10
CA GLU A 281 -10.17 6.58 -17.97
C GLU A 281 -9.31 7.56 -18.79
N GLN A 282 -9.87 8.71 -19.14
CA GLN A 282 -9.32 9.69 -20.08
C GLN A 282 -8.62 10.90 -19.45
N GLY A 283 -8.33 10.88 -18.13
CA GLY A 283 -7.46 11.87 -17.50
C GLY A 283 -8.14 12.92 -16.61
N ASN A 284 -9.47 12.91 -16.40
CA ASN A 284 -10.09 13.80 -15.43
C ASN A 284 -10.01 13.20 -14.02
N CYS A 285 -9.61 14.02 -13.04
CA CYS A 285 -9.66 13.69 -11.62
C CYS A 285 -10.72 14.60 -10.99
N GLU A 286 -11.79 14.01 -10.46
CA GLU A 286 -12.81 14.69 -9.66
C GLU A 286 -12.59 14.35 -8.18
N LEU A 287 -12.72 15.37 -7.32
CA LEU A 287 -12.47 15.31 -5.87
C LEU A 287 -13.78 15.41 -5.11
#